data_c04a0cd17b4208045573d3125e1649cf
#
_entry.id   c04a0cd17b4208045573d3125e1649cf
#
_cell.length_a   1.000
_cell.length_b   1.000
_cell.length_c   1.000
_cell.angle_alpha   90.00
_cell.angle_beta   90.00
_cell.angle_gamma   90.00
#
_symmetry.space_group_name_H-M   'P 1'
#
loop_
_entity.id
_entity.type
_entity.pdbx_description
1 polymer ?
#
loop_
_entity_poly.entity_id
_entity_poly.type
_entity_poly.pdbx_seq_one_letter_code
_entity_poly.pdbx_strand_id
1 'polypeptide(L)'
;LVNLDVKKDPEALLALVDKADVLLDPFRPGVCERIGIGPDECAKRNPRLIFARMTGWGQHGPMADRAGHDINYLSLTGALGSMGYKDRPPMPPMNLVADFGGGSMLLVQGILAALYEREKSGKGQVIDGAMVDGVSQLAQMQWTMYNNGLLF
;
A
#
# COMPACT_ATOMS: atom_id res chain seq x y z
N LEU A 1 6.15 9.02 21.90
CA LEU A 1 6.69 7.91 21.09
C LEU A 1 6.94 6.73 22.01
N VAL A 2 6.33 5.60 21.69
CA VAL A 2 6.56 4.31 22.35
C VAL A 2 7.30 3.42 21.36
N ASN A 3 8.40 2.80 21.78
CA ASN A 3 9.13 1.82 21.00
C ASN A 3 8.76 0.43 21.49
N LEU A 4 8.11 -0.37 20.64
CA LEU A 4 7.67 -1.73 20.94
C LEU A 4 8.39 -2.73 20.03
N ASP A 5 8.93 -3.78 20.62
CA ASP A 5 9.34 -4.97 19.87
C ASP A 5 8.12 -5.90 19.70
N VAL A 6 7.36 -5.68 18.64
CA VAL A 6 6.10 -6.40 18.37
C VAL A 6 6.27 -7.91 18.20
N LYS A 7 7.50 -8.40 17.97
CA LYS A 7 7.78 -9.82 17.92
C LYS A 7 7.91 -10.44 19.30
N LYS A 8 8.41 -9.67 20.26
CA LYS A 8 8.57 -10.12 21.65
C LYS A 8 7.32 -9.92 22.48
N ASP A 9 6.58 -8.86 22.20
CA ASP A 9 5.39 -8.51 22.95
C ASP A 9 4.26 -8.05 22.00
N PRO A 10 3.61 -9.01 21.31
CA PRO A 10 2.46 -8.69 20.46
C PRO A 10 1.25 -8.19 21.26
N GLU A 11 1.10 -8.61 22.53
CA GLU A 11 -0.02 -8.18 23.36
C GLU A 11 0.05 -6.68 23.70
N ALA A 12 1.23 -6.12 23.86
CA ALA A 12 1.38 -4.68 24.06
C ALA A 12 0.89 -3.87 22.83
N LEU A 13 1.08 -4.39 21.60
CA LEU A 13 0.49 -3.76 20.44
C LEU A 13 -1.03 -3.93 20.41
N LEU A 14 -1.53 -5.13 20.69
CA LEU A 14 -2.97 -5.38 20.72
C LEU A 14 -3.70 -4.51 21.75
N ALA A 15 -3.07 -4.21 22.90
CA ALA A 15 -3.60 -3.27 23.87
C ALA A 15 -3.68 -1.81 23.33
N LEU A 16 -2.80 -1.43 22.39
CA LEU A 16 -2.92 -0.16 21.68
C LEU A 16 -4.03 -0.22 20.61
N VAL A 17 -4.18 -1.35 19.94
CA VAL A 17 -5.23 -1.59 18.94
C VAL A 17 -6.63 -1.41 19.53
N ASP A 18 -6.85 -1.77 20.81
CA ASP A 18 -8.13 -1.59 21.50
C ASP A 18 -8.66 -0.14 21.46
N LYS A 19 -7.77 0.83 21.27
CA LYS A 19 -8.07 2.27 21.29
C LYS A 19 -7.68 2.99 20.00
N ALA A 20 -7.08 2.27 19.04
CA ALA A 20 -6.60 2.87 17.81
C ALA A 20 -7.72 3.01 16.78
N ASP A 21 -7.67 4.04 15.98
CA ASP A 21 -8.52 4.18 14.80
C ASP A 21 -7.92 3.50 13.58
N VAL A 22 -6.61 3.58 13.44
CA VAL A 22 -5.86 3.07 12.29
C VAL A 22 -4.60 2.36 12.76
N LEU A 23 -4.31 1.21 12.18
CA LEU A 23 -3.02 0.52 12.28
C LEU A 23 -2.39 0.45 10.89
N LEU A 24 -1.13 0.89 10.77
CA LEU A 24 -0.35 0.77 9.55
C LEU A 24 0.54 -0.47 9.64
N ASP A 25 0.43 -1.38 8.66
CA ASP A 25 1.27 -2.55 8.49
C ASP A 25 2.26 -2.33 7.33
N PRO A 26 3.55 -2.07 7.60
CA PRO A 26 4.58 -1.90 6.58
C PRO A 26 5.31 -3.20 6.24
N PHE A 27 4.90 -4.32 6.81
CA PHE A 27 5.59 -5.59 6.65
C PHE A 27 5.17 -6.32 5.36
N ARG A 28 5.97 -7.31 4.97
CA ARG A 28 5.60 -8.21 3.88
C ARG A 28 4.37 -9.04 4.24
N PRO A 29 3.62 -9.52 3.23
CA PRO A 29 2.46 -10.38 3.47
C PRO A 29 2.73 -11.53 4.45
N GLY A 30 1.77 -11.79 5.34
CA GLY A 30 1.83 -12.86 6.32
C GLY A 30 2.75 -12.62 7.54
N VAL A 31 3.48 -11.50 7.61
CA VAL A 31 4.34 -11.22 8.78
C VAL A 31 3.48 -10.92 10.01
N CYS A 32 2.51 -10.03 9.90
CA CYS A 32 1.62 -9.68 11.00
C CYS A 32 0.83 -10.88 11.50
N GLU A 33 0.36 -11.74 10.61
CA GLU A 33 -0.34 -12.98 10.93
C GLU A 33 0.56 -13.93 11.73
N ARG A 34 1.80 -14.16 11.29
CA ARG A 34 2.75 -15.06 11.98
C ARG A 34 3.13 -14.61 13.39
N ILE A 35 3.08 -13.32 13.66
CA ILE A 35 3.39 -12.78 15.00
C ILE A 35 2.14 -12.48 15.83
N GLY A 36 0.94 -12.86 15.35
CA GLY A 36 -0.30 -12.77 16.10
C GLY A 36 -0.93 -11.38 16.18
N ILE A 37 -0.56 -10.47 15.26
CA ILE A 37 -1.13 -9.11 15.15
C ILE A 37 -1.71 -8.85 13.75
N GLY A 38 -2.14 -9.91 13.08
CA GLY A 38 -2.78 -9.82 11.78
C GLY A 38 -4.16 -9.15 11.83
N PRO A 39 -4.76 -8.87 10.67
CA PRO A 39 -6.04 -8.16 10.60
C PRO A 39 -7.16 -8.88 11.37
N ASP A 40 -7.21 -10.22 11.32
CA ASP A 40 -8.24 -10.99 12.02
C ASP A 40 -8.11 -10.87 13.55
N GLU A 41 -6.88 -10.91 14.07
CA GLU A 41 -6.64 -10.77 15.51
C GLU A 41 -6.94 -9.34 15.97
N CYS A 42 -6.53 -8.36 15.19
CA CYS A 42 -6.85 -6.97 15.46
C CYS A 42 -8.36 -6.68 15.40
N ALA A 43 -9.07 -7.25 14.43
CA ALA A 43 -10.52 -7.07 14.29
C ALA A 43 -11.33 -7.71 15.43
N LYS A 44 -10.86 -8.83 16.01
CA LYS A 44 -11.45 -9.42 17.22
C LYS A 44 -11.36 -8.47 18.44
N ARG A 45 -10.25 -7.73 18.52
CA ARG A 45 -10.01 -6.75 19.61
C ARG A 45 -10.76 -5.45 19.36
N ASN A 46 -10.67 -4.92 18.17
CA ASN A 46 -11.31 -3.67 17.79
C ASN A 46 -12.00 -3.81 16.40
N PRO A 47 -13.30 -4.12 16.38
CA PRO A 47 -14.07 -4.26 15.15
C PRO A 47 -14.18 -2.95 14.31
N ARG A 48 -13.78 -1.82 14.88
CA ARG A 48 -13.78 -0.51 14.21
C ARG A 48 -12.42 -0.12 13.64
N LEU A 49 -11.38 -0.92 13.84
CA LEU A 49 -10.04 -0.63 13.37
C LEU A 49 -9.96 -0.59 11.85
N ILE A 50 -9.31 0.41 11.30
CA ILE A 50 -8.85 0.42 9.91
C ILE A 50 -7.43 -0.18 9.90
N PHE A 51 -7.31 -1.38 9.34
CA PHE A 51 -6.03 -2.07 9.19
C PHE A 51 -5.46 -1.79 7.81
N ALA A 52 -4.48 -0.88 7.71
CA ALA A 52 -3.94 -0.40 6.44
C ALA A 52 -2.59 -1.03 6.14
N ARG A 53 -2.51 -1.84 5.09
CA ARG A 53 -1.29 -2.50 4.60
C ARG A 53 -0.65 -1.67 3.50
N MET A 54 0.66 -1.49 3.59
CA MET A 54 1.46 -0.89 2.53
C MET A 54 2.50 -1.89 2.05
N THR A 55 2.35 -2.33 0.79
CA THR A 55 3.30 -3.23 0.16
C THR A 55 3.67 -2.75 -1.25
N GLY A 56 4.71 -3.34 -1.83
CA GLY A 56 5.07 -3.05 -3.21
C GLY A 56 4.13 -3.71 -4.22
N TRP A 57 3.74 -4.97 -3.94
CA TRP A 57 3.11 -5.85 -4.92
C TRP A 57 1.70 -6.33 -4.53
N GLY A 58 1.17 -5.89 -3.39
CA GLY A 58 -0.09 -6.40 -2.82
C GLY A 58 0.09 -7.65 -1.96
N GLN A 59 -1.02 -8.12 -1.40
CA GLN A 59 -1.03 -9.28 -0.50
C GLN A 59 -1.00 -10.61 -1.26
N HIS A 60 -1.32 -10.61 -2.56
CA HIS A 60 -1.49 -11.81 -3.37
C HIS A 60 -0.72 -11.72 -4.69
N GLY A 61 -0.47 -12.86 -5.30
CA GLY A 61 0.18 -12.95 -6.60
C GLY A 61 1.65 -13.36 -6.54
N PRO A 62 2.27 -13.59 -7.72
CA PRO A 62 3.61 -14.20 -7.81
C PRO A 62 4.74 -13.29 -7.30
N MET A 63 4.47 -12.01 -7.15
CA MET A 63 5.46 -11.02 -6.67
C MET A 63 5.25 -10.63 -5.20
N ALA A 64 4.19 -11.08 -4.53
CA ALA A 64 3.83 -10.64 -3.18
C ALA A 64 4.97 -10.76 -2.16
N ASP A 65 5.75 -11.85 -2.23
CA ASP A 65 6.90 -12.09 -1.34
C ASP A 65 8.21 -11.47 -1.83
N ARG A 66 8.21 -10.77 -2.99
CA ARG A 66 9.42 -10.21 -3.56
C ARG A 66 9.73 -8.82 -2.98
N ALA A 67 11.01 -8.52 -2.87
CA ALA A 67 11.46 -7.15 -2.64
C ALA A 67 11.20 -6.30 -3.90
N GLY A 68 10.94 -5.02 -3.69
CA GLY A 68 10.79 -4.05 -4.77
C GLY A 68 11.02 -2.64 -4.24
N HIS A 69 11.32 -1.73 -5.14
CA HIS A 69 11.48 -0.31 -4.90
C HIS A 69 10.73 0.46 -5.99
N ASP A 70 10.58 1.75 -5.85
CA ASP A 70 9.84 2.65 -6.74
C ASP A 70 10.05 2.30 -8.23
N ILE A 71 11.31 2.23 -8.68
CA ILE A 71 11.65 1.97 -10.08
C ILE A 71 11.14 0.61 -10.58
N ASN A 72 11.01 -0.40 -9.72
CA ASN A 72 10.49 -1.71 -10.09
C ASN A 72 9.00 -1.64 -10.40
N TYR A 73 8.24 -0.88 -9.59
CA TYR A 73 6.80 -0.69 -9.80
C TYR A 73 6.54 0.16 -11.05
N LEU A 74 7.33 1.22 -11.25
CA LEU A 74 7.30 2.02 -12.48
C LEU A 74 7.62 1.20 -13.73
N SER A 75 8.61 0.29 -13.64
CA SER A 75 9.01 -0.54 -14.76
C SER A 75 7.94 -1.56 -15.13
N LEU A 76 7.39 -2.27 -14.14
CA LEU A 76 6.40 -3.32 -14.39
C LEU A 76 5.10 -2.75 -14.99
N THR A 77 4.68 -1.58 -14.55
CA THR A 77 3.49 -0.90 -15.06
C THR A 77 3.71 -0.24 -16.43
N GLY A 78 4.95 -0.16 -16.91
CA GLY A 78 5.30 0.57 -18.12
C GLY A 78 5.36 2.09 -17.96
N ALA A 79 4.99 2.63 -16.79
CA ALA A 79 5.03 4.07 -16.55
C ALA A 79 6.43 4.66 -16.72
N LEU A 80 7.48 3.91 -16.34
CA LEU A 80 8.86 4.33 -16.49
C LEU A 80 9.22 4.65 -17.96
N GLY A 81 8.71 3.87 -18.91
CA GLY A 81 8.96 4.08 -20.34
C GLY A 81 8.48 5.44 -20.86
N SER A 82 7.49 6.04 -20.19
CA SER A 82 6.97 7.37 -20.54
C SER A 82 7.75 8.53 -19.90
N MET A 83 8.79 8.22 -19.09
CA MET A 83 9.55 9.23 -18.34
C MET A 83 10.90 9.49 -19.00
N GLY A 84 11.03 10.61 -19.67
CA GLY A 84 12.30 11.04 -20.28
C GLY A 84 12.19 11.34 -21.76
N TYR A 85 13.28 11.16 -22.48
CA TYR A 85 13.42 11.43 -23.90
C TYR A 85 13.50 10.11 -24.69
N LYS A 86 13.04 10.13 -25.94
CA LYS A 86 12.98 8.93 -26.81
C LYS A 86 14.36 8.31 -27.09
N ASP A 87 15.40 9.12 -27.12
CA ASP A 87 16.77 8.75 -27.49
C ASP A 87 17.67 8.40 -26.29
N ARG A 88 17.11 8.38 -25.09
CA ARG A 88 17.85 8.15 -23.84
C ARG A 88 17.14 7.14 -22.95
N PRO A 89 17.88 6.50 -22.01
CA PRO A 89 17.23 5.72 -20.95
C PRO A 89 16.22 6.55 -20.18
N PRO A 90 15.08 5.97 -19.75
CA PRO A 90 14.10 6.67 -18.96
C PRO A 90 14.69 7.13 -17.63
N MET A 91 14.24 8.29 -17.16
CA MET A 91 14.71 8.93 -15.94
C MET A 91 13.61 8.94 -14.89
N PRO A 92 13.68 8.06 -13.87
CA PRO A 92 12.69 8.05 -12.80
C PRO A 92 12.84 9.33 -11.94
N PRO A 93 11.70 9.93 -11.49
CA PRO A 93 11.71 11.13 -10.65
C PRO A 93 11.95 10.74 -9.18
N MET A 94 13.12 10.19 -8.88
CA MET A 94 13.45 9.61 -7.57
C MET A 94 12.39 8.54 -7.18
N ASN A 95 11.93 8.52 -5.94
CA ASN A 95 10.87 7.63 -5.44
C ASN A 95 9.53 8.36 -5.25
N LEU A 96 9.30 9.44 -5.99
CA LEU A 96 8.11 10.29 -5.78
C LEU A 96 6.84 9.70 -6.38
N VAL A 97 6.94 8.90 -7.44
CA VAL A 97 5.75 8.45 -8.18
C VAL A 97 5.20 7.16 -7.60
N ALA A 98 6.02 6.12 -7.38
CA ALA A 98 5.49 4.86 -6.88
C ALA A 98 5.41 4.83 -5.35
N ASP A 99 6.50 5.15 -4.64
CA ASP A 99 6.51 5.05 -3.17
C ASP A 99 5.57 6.09 -2.53
N PHE A 100 5.62 7.33 -3.00
CA PHE A 100 4.82 8.41 -2.40
C PHE A 100 3.49 8.63 -3.13
N GLY A 101 3.48 8.86 -4.43
CA GLY A 101 2.26 9.15 -5.19
C GLY A 101 1.31 7.96 -5.25
N GLY A 102 1.77 6.85 -5.81
CA GLY A 102 1.00 5.62 -5.95
C GLY A 102 0.84 4.84 -4.64
N GLY A 103 1.84 4.88 -3.75
CA GLY A 103 1.80 4.21 -2.48
C GLY A 103 1.16 5.05 -1.38
N SER A 104 1.96 5.94 -0.77
CA SER A 104 1.57 6.63 0.46
C SER A 104 0.32 7.48 0.31
N MET A 105 0.21 8.27 -0.76
CA MET A 105 -0.94 9.16 -0.94
C MET A 105 -2.23 8.40 -1.23
N LEU A 106 -2.18 7.32 -2.02
CA LEU A 106 -3.37 6.48 -2.24
C LEU A 106 -3.75 5.68 -1.01
N LEU A 107 -2.78 5.22 -0.19
CA LEU A 107 -3.11 4.60 1.09
C LEU A 107 -3.80 5.58 2.03
N VAL A 108 -3.32 6.83 2.13
CA VAL A 108 -3.98 7.89 2.92
C VAL A 108 -5.40 8.12 2.43
N GLN A 109 -5.62 8.17 1.10
CA GLN A 109 -6.96 8.29 0.52
C GLN A 109 -7.85 7.10 0.90
N GLY A 110 -7.33 5.88 0.82
CA GLY A 110 -8.03 4.66 1.24
C GLY A 110 -8.40 4.69 2.74
N ILE A 111 -7.48 5.12 3.60
CA ILE A 111 -7.73 5.28 5.04
C ILE A 111 -8.87 6.29 5.30
N LEU A 112 -8.82 7.46 4.65
CA LEU A 112 -9.86 8.49 4.81
C LEU A 112 -11.23 8.01 4.33
N ALA A 113 -11.27 7.30 3.19
CA ALA A 113 -12.50 6.69 2.68
C ALA A 113 -13.06 5.63 3.64
N ALA A 114 -12.19 4.79 4.21
CA ALA A 114 -12.58 3.77 5.18
C ALA A 114 -13.06 4.37 6.51
N LEU A 115 -12.42 5.44 6.98
CA LEU A 115 -12.88 6.18 8.16
C LEU A 115 -14.26 6.80 7.93
N TYR A 116 -14.48 7.39 6.75
CA TYR A 116 -15.80 7.96 6.38
C TYR A 116 -16.89 6.89 6.29
N GLU A 117 -16.57 5.73 5.70
CA GLU A 117 -17.49 4.60 5.61
C GLU A 117 -17.82 4.06 7.00
N ARG A 118 -16.82 3.93 7.88
CA ARG A 118 -16.96 3.46 9.27
C ARG A 118 -17.97 4.29 10.08
N GLU A 119 -18.08 5.57 9.83
CA GLU A 119 -19.07 6.43 10.53
C GLU A 119 -20.53 6.04 10.19
N LYS A 120 -20.73 5.37 9.06
CA LYS A 120 -22.05 4.87 8.62
C LYS A 120 -22.28 3.43 9.05
N SER A 121 -21.31 2.55 8.82
CA SER A 121 -21.41 1.09 9.10
C SER A 121 -21.11 0.73 10.55
N GLY A 122 -20.34 1.56 11.25
CA GLY A 122 -19.79 1.25 12.57
C GLY A 122 -18.64 0.24 12.55
N LYS A 123 -18.20 -0.21 11.36
CA LYS A 123 -17.20 -1.27 11.19
C LYS A 123 -15.91 -0.74 10.59
N GLY A 124 -14.79 -1.28 11.06
CA GLY A 124 -13.49 -1.13 10.40
C GLY A 124 -13.35 -2.02 9.19
N GLN A 125 -12.22 -1.90 8.51
CA GLN A 125 -11.90 -2.74 7.35
C GLN A 125 -10.41 -2.83 7.11
N VAL A 126 -9.99 -3.80 6.30
CA VAL A 126 -8.62 -3.96 5.84
C VAL A 126 -8.45 -3.23 4.51
N ILE A 127 -7.37 -2.47 4.39
CA ILE A 127 -6.95 -1.83 3.14
C ILE A 127 -5.69 -2.52 2.67
N ASP A 128 -5.72 -3.06 1.46
CA ASP A 128 -4.54 -3.59 0.76
C ASP A 128 -4.00 -2.51 -0.17
N GLY A 129 -3.01 -1.75 0.31
CA GLY A 129 -2.33 -0.71 -0.47
C GLY A 129 -1.09 -1.29 -1.15
N ALA A 130 -1.15 -1.45 -2.47
CA ALA A 130 -0.03 -1.88 -3.28
C ALA A 130 0.51 -0.71 -4.12
N MET A 131 1.82 -0.46 -4.03
CA MET A 131 2.45 0.62 -4.80
C MET A 131 2.30 0.40 -6.31
N VAL A 132 2.37 -0.85 -6.78
CA VAL A 132 2.17 -1.19 -8.21
C VAL A 132 0.75 -0.84 -8.68
N ASP A 133 -0.27 -1.07 -7.86
CA ASP A 133 -1.65 -0.73 -8.20
C ASP A 133 -1.84 0.79 -8.23
N GLY A 134 -1.21 1.48 -7.28
CA GLY A 134 -1.22 2.93 -7.25
C GLY A 134 -0.56 3.57 -8.48
N VAL A 135 0.59 3.06 -8.90
CA VAL A 135 1.22 3.50 -10.16
C VAL A 135 0.31 3.22 -11.34
N SER A 136 -0.36 2.06 -11.35
CA SER A 136 -1.32 1.69 -12.39
C SER A 136 -2.47 2.68 -12.49
N GLN A 137 -2.99 3.15 -11.36
CA GLN A 137 -4.01 4.22 -11.32
C GLN A 137 -3.49 5.54 -11.88
N LEU A 138 -2.27 5.95 -11.50
CA LEU A 138 -1.66 7.18 -12.00
C LEU A 138 -1.34 7.12 -13.49
N ALA A 139 -1.06 5.95 -14.05
CA ALA A 139 -0.66 5.74 -15.44
C ALA A 139 -1.85 5.53 -16.41
N GLN A 140 -3.11 5.61 -15.97
CA GLN A 140 -4.29 5.33 -16.80
C GLN A 140 -4.34 6.16 -18.10
N MET A 141 -4.03 7.45 -18.00
CA MET A 141 -4.01 8.33 -19.17
C MET A 141 -2.92 7.90 -20.16
N GLN A 142 -1.72 7.61 -19.69
CA GLN A 142 -0.59 7.18 -20.50
C GLN A 142 -0.90 5.86 -21.23
N TRP A 143 -1.49 4.90 -20.55
CA TRP A 143 -1.93 3.65 -21.17
C TRP A 143 -2.99 3.86 -22.23
N THR A 144 -3.95 4.73 -21.98
CA THR A 144 -4.99 5.08 -22.96
C THR A 144 -4.36 5.72 -24.20
N MET A 145 -3.44 6.66 -24.03
CA MET A 145 -2.74 7.31 -25.13
C MET A 145 -1.88 6.32 -25.93
N TYR A 146 -1.13 5.46 -25.25
CA TYR A 146 -0.32 4.42 -25.88
C TYR A 146 -1.18 3.46 -26.72
N ASN A 147 -2.27 2.94 -26.16
CA ASN A 147 -3.17 2.02 -26.84
C ASN A 147 -3.88 2.62 -28.07
N ASN A 148 -3.99 3.95 -28.12
CA ASN A 148 -4.54 4.68 -29.26
C ASN A 148 -3.45 5.23 -30.21
N GLY A 149 -2.18 4.84 -30.05
CA GLY A 149 -1.09 5.28 -30.91
C GLY A 149 -0.74 6.77 -30.78
N LEU A 150 -1.08 7.38 -29.65
CA LEU A 150 -0.82 8.80 -29.37
C LEU A 150 0.49 9.04 -28.60
N LEU A 151 1.12 7.98 -28.08
CA LEU A 151 2.43 8.01 -27.43
C LEU A 151 3.37 7.07 -28.18
N PHE A 152 4.54 7.62 -28.65
CA PHE A 152 5.67 6.96 -29.35
C PHE A 152 5.42 6.52 -30.78
#